data_4cf025a7866cde9589481ceb19208ee2
#
_entry.id   4cf025a7866cde9589481ceb19208ee2
#
_cell.length_a   1.000
_cell.length_b   1.000
_cell.length_c   1.000
_cell.angle_alpha   90.00
_cell.angle_beta   90.00
_cell.angle_gamma   90.00
#
_symmetry.space_group_name_H-M   'P 1'
#
loop_
_entity.id
_entity.type
_entity.pdbx_description
1 polymer ?
#
loop_
_entity_poly.entity_id
_entity_poly.type
_entity_poly.pdbx_seq_one_letter_code
_entity_poly.pdbx_strand_id
1 'polypeptide(L)'
;MGKLDLKSYEGLGQAGAVFSMYLPDIIENYPSLRVLTADMSYIAKLERFKAFYPDQFINVGIAEQNLLGVCAGLTSEGFKCVALAQATFISMRCFEQVRQYMSYMGYPIILIGLAGGFQLQFMGNTHYALEDLALMRSVPGIVVMSPADAGEAVKCFQEALKIDKPVYIRFTGDASNIVYEEDYDFDYRKSVCLKDGKDITIFATGSMVSYALKAAQMVEESIHTFVKVVNMHTISPLDLDAVNNAQSSKLLVSVEEHHIDGGLGSAIADVIAGSSKTSPLFKLGIGMNYSEVGDYEFLLKQHRLTPEMIAEDIVKKYNQI
;
A
#
# COMPACT_ATOMS: atom_id res chain seq x y z
N MET A 1 12.99 -12.24 -16.05
CA MET A 1 12.66 -13.03 -14.84
C MET A 1 11.56 -14.00 -15.21
N GLY A 2 11.57 -15.25 -14.67
CA GLY A 2 10.50 -16.23 -14.90
C GLY A 2 9.19 -15.79 -14.24
N LYS A 3 8.08 -16.49 -14.60
CA LYS A 3 6.79 -16.30 -13.92
C LYS A 3 6.94 -16.56 -12.43
N LEU A 4 6.30 -15.70 -11.61
CA LEU A 4 6.22 -15.90 -10.15
C LEU A 4 5.13 -16.92 -9.84
N ASP A 5 5.42 -17.82 -8.90
CA ASP A 5 4.37 -18.65 -8.30
C ASP A 5 3.76 -17.89 -7.11
N LEU A 6 2.72 -17.10 -7.37
CA LEU A 6 2.09 -16.25 -6.34
C LEU A 6 1.49 -17.07 -5.20
N LYS A 7 1.06 -18.31 -5.45
CA LYS A 7 0.54 -19.22 -4.42
C LYS A 7 1.59 -19.61 -3.40
N SER A 8 2.87 -19.64 -3.79
CA SER A 8 3.96 -19.95 -2.87
C SER A 8 4.14 -18.92 -1.74
N TYR A 9 3.59 -17.71 -1.90
CA TYR A 9 3.64 -16.64 -0.91
C TYR A 9 2.45 -16.62 0.06
N GLU A 10 1.47 -17.49 -0.16
CA GLU A 10 0.28 -17.60 0.70
C GLU A 10 0.67 -17.88 2.16
N GLY A 11 0.02 -17.20 3.10
CA GLY A 11 0.27 -17.37 4.54
C GLY A 11 1.56 -16.74 5.07
N LEU A 12 2.45 -16.20 4.20
CA LEU A 12 3.71 -15.59 4.64
C LEU A 12 3.53 -14.13 5.09
N GLY A 13 2.45 -13.47 4.66
CA GLY A 13 2.29 -12.03 4.76
C GLY A 13 3.27 -11.28 3.85
N GLN A 14 3.04 -9.99 3.64
CA GLN A 14 3.79 -9.18 2.67
C GLN A 14 5.29 -9.12 2.97
N ALA A 15 5.67 -8.88 4.23
CA ALA A 15 7.08 -8.86 4.65
C ALA A 15 7.76 -10.23 4.53
N GLY A 16 7.05 -11.32 4.91
CA GLY A 16 7.55 -12.68 4.78
C GLY A 16 7.80 -13.07 3.33
N ALA A 17 6.84 -12.78 2.45
CA ALA A 17 6.97 -13.04 1.02
C ALA A 17 8.18 -12.34 0.40
N VAL A 18 8.36 -11.05 0.71
CA VAL A 18 9.46 -10.26 0.16
C VAL A 18 10.80 -10.61 0.79
N PHE A 19 10.90 -10.60 2.11
CA PHE A 19 12.21 -10.64 2.79
C PHE A 19 12.68 -12.02 3.22
N SER A 20 11.75 -12.94 3.51
CA SER A 20 12.14 -14.32 3.86
C SER A 20 12.26 -15.23 2.65
N MET A 21 11.50 -14.95 1.56
CA MET A 21 11.44 -15.84 0.41
C MET A 21 12.05 -15.20 -0.84
N TYR A 22 11.46 -14.12 -1.35
CA TYR A 22 11.86 -13.57 -2.65
C TYR A 22 13.26 -12.94 -2.67
N LEU A 23 13.58 -12.06 -1.71
CA LEU A 23 14.86 -11.33 -1.70
C LEU A 23 16.08 -12.25 -1.60
N PRO A 24 16.13 -13.28 -0.74
CA PRO A 24 17.25 -14.22 -0.70
C PRO A 24 17.52 -14.93 -2.03
N ASP A 25 16.48 -15.18 -2.83
CA ASP A 25 16.61 -15.88 -4.11
C ASP A 25 17.20 -15.00 -5.23
N ILE A 26 17.15 -13.68 -5.08
CA ILE A 26 17.60 -12.73 -6.10
C ILE A 26 18.82 -11.91 -5.71
N ILE A 27 19.20 -11.90 -4.44
CA ILE A 27 20.18 -10.96 -3.88
C ILE A 27 21.55 -11.01 -4.56
N GLU A 28 21.95 -12.16 -5.04
CA GLU A 28 23.21 -12.33 -5.76
C GLU A 28 23.27 -11.53 -7.07
N ASN A 29 22.11 -11.21 -7.64
CA ASN A 29 22.01 -10.33 -8.82
C ASN A 29 22.12 -8.84 -8.47
N TYR A 30 22.16 -8.51 -7.16
CA TYR A 30 22.18 -7.13 -6.66
C TYR A 30 23.32 -6.91 -5.64
N PRO A 31 24.59 -7.01 -6.03
CA PRO A 31 25.73 -6.93 -5.08
C PRO A 31 25.84 -5.54 -4.40
N SER A 32 25.33 -4.49 -5.03
CA SER A 32 25.29 -3.13 -4.45
C SER A 32 24.07 -2.91 -3.54
N LEU A 33 23.13 -3.84 -3.42
CA LEU A 33 21.95 -3.67 -2.57
C LEU A 33 22.36 -3.72 -1.09
N ARG A 34 21.81 -2.81 -0.30
CA ARG A 34 21.91 -2.80 1.16
C ARG A 34 20.50 -2.77 1.75
N VAL A 35 20.24 -3.66 2.70
CA VAL A 35 18.97 -3.73 3.44
C VAL A 35 19.20 -3.17 4.83
N LEU A 36 18.51 -2.09 5.14
CA LEU A 36 18.70 -1.35 6.39
C LEU A 36 17.42 -1.35 7.22
N THR A 37 17.55 -1.44 8.54
CA THR A 37 16.39 -1.40 9.43
C THR A 37 16.67 -0.61 10.71
N ALA A 38 15.60 -0.02 11.27
CA ALA A 38 15.62 0.59 12.61
C ALA A 38 15.12 -0.41 13.66
N ASP A 39 15.91 -1.45 13.91
CA ASP A 39 15.65 -2.52 14.89
C ASP A 39 14.36 -3.33 14.67
N MET A 40 13.95 -3.47 13.40
CA MET A 40 12.70 -4.15 13.02
C MET A 40 12.94 -5.50 12.32
N SER A 41 14.13 -6.09 12.43
CA SER A 41 14.51 -7.29 11.65
C SER A 41 13.56 -8.48 11.88
N TYR A 42 13.11 -8.71 13.11
CA TYR A 42 12.19 -9.80 13.43
C TYR A 42 10.79 -9.61 12.80
N ILE A 43 10.23 -8.42 12.92
CA ILE A 43 8.91 -8.08 12.33
C ILE A 43 8.98 -8.09 10.80
N ALA A 44 10.08 -7.59 10.25
CA ALA A 44 10.35 -7.60 8.82
C ALA A 44 10.70 -8.98 8.25
N LYS A 45 10.81 -10.03 9.09
CA LYS A 45 11.19 -11.38 8.68
C LYS A 45 12.58 -11.46 8.01
N LEU A 46 13.53 -10.65 8.46
CA LEU A 46 14.88 -10.53 7.92
C LEU A 46 15.91 -11.48 8.57
N GLU A 47 15.52 -12.32 9.52
CA GLU A 47 16.48 -13.16 10.29
C GLU A 47 17.27 -14.10 9.38
N ARG A 48 16.62 -14.72 8.38
CA ARG A 48 17.30 -15.53 7.37
C ARG A 48 18.26 -14.68 6.53
N PHE A 49 17.80 -13.54 6.02
CA PHE A 49 18.61 -12.64 5.22
C PHE A 49 19.87 -12.18 5.98
N LYS A 50 19.69 -11.70 7.21
CA LYS A 50 20.79 -11.29 8.09
C LYS A 50 21.82 -12.40 8.34
N ALA A 51 21.38 -13.65 8.48
CA ALA A 51 22.28 -14.79 8.72
C ALA A 51 23.13 -15.15 7.50
N PHE A 52 22.55 -15.07 6.29
CA PHE A 52 23.24 -15.50 5.06
C PHE A 52 23.94 -14.35 4.31
N TYR A 53 23.48 -13.11 4.49
CA TYR A 53 23.99 -11.93 3.78
C TYR A 53 24.36 -10.79 4.75
N PRO A 54 25.22 -11.03 5.76
CA PRO A 54 25.53 -10.04 6.81
C PRO A 54 26.17 -8.77 6.25
N ASP A 55 26.95 -8.85 5.17
CA ASP A 55 27.60 -7.68 4.54
C ASP A 55 26.59 -6.77 3.78
N GLN A 56 25.41 -7.27 3.51
CA GLN A 56 24.33 -6.50 2.85
C GLN A 56 23.24 -6.06 3.84
N PHE A 57 23.39 -6.37 5.14
CA PHE A 57 22.43 -6.04 6.19
C PHE A 57 23.01 -5.03 7.19
N ILE A 58 22.23 -3.97 7.47
CA ILE A 58 22.61 -2.93 8.44
C ILE A 58 21.43 -2.68 9.39
N ASN A 59 21.68 -2.79 10.68
CA ASN A 59 20.73 -2.35 11.72
C ASN A 59 21.29 -1.09 12.39
N VAL A 60 20.58 0.03 12.26
CA VAL A 60 20.99 1.32 12.84
C VAL A 60 20.47 1.54 14.27
N GLY A 61 19.76 0.55 14.84
CA GLY A 61 19.01 0.71 16.09
C GLY A 61 17.71 1.46 15.89
N ILE A 62 17.01 1.76 16.99
CA ILE A 62 15.72 2.49 16.96
C ILE A 62 15.99 3.98 16.65
N ALA A 63 16.25 4.29 15.38
CA ALA A 63 16.70 5.62 14.94
C ALA A 63 16.32 5.86 13.46
N GLU A 64 15.05 6.05 13.15
CA GLU A 64 14.52 6.11 11.78
C GLU A 64 15.08 7.32 11.00
N GLN A 65 15.33 8.46 11.65
CA GLN A 65 15.98 9.61 11.01
C GLN A 65 17.42 9.28 10.59
N ASN A 66 18.17 8.60 11.47
CA ASN A 66 19.53 8.12 11.16
C ASN A 66 19.50 7.05 10.06
N LEU A 67 18.48 6.18 10.04
CA LEU A 67 18.27 5.20 8.99
C LEU A 67 18.29 5.84 7.60
N LEU A 68 17.50 6.90 7.41
CA LEU A 68 17.44 7.61 6.13
C LEU A 68 18.76 8.38 5.83
N GLY A 69 19.42 8.92 6.85
CA GLY A 69 20.73 9.55 6.69
C GLY A 69 21.79 8.56 6.20
N VAL A 70 21.84 7.36 6.79
CA VAL A 70 22.76 6.28 6.35
C VAL A 70 22.41 5.83 4.94
N CYS A 71 21.12 5.65 4.60
CA CYS A 71 20.69 5.33 3.23
C CYS A 71 21.14 6.41 2.24
N ALA A 72 20.99 7.69 2.57
CA ALA A 72 21.40 8.79 1.71
C ALA A 72 22.91 8.76 1.45
N GLY A 73 23.73 8.56 2.49
CA GLY A 73 25.17 8.42 2.35
C GLY A 73 25.58 7.22 1.49
N LEU A 74 24.98 6.05 1.72
CA LEU A 74 25.25 4.86 0.91
C LEU A 74 24.81 5.06 -0.55
N THR A 75 23.65 5.69 -0.77
CA THR A 75 23.16 5.95 -2.12
C THR A 75 24.08 6.91 -2.88
N SER A 76 24.65 7.92 -2.21
CA SER A 76 25.63 8.82 -2.82
C SER A 76 26.92 8.12 -3.25
N GLU A 77 27.24 6.99 -2.63
CA GLU A 77 28.38 6.11 -2.98
C GLU A 77 28.01 5.00 -3.98
N GLY A 78 26.81 5.04 -4.56
CA GLY A 78 26.36 4.12 -5.61
C GLY A 78 25.71 2.83 -5.11
N PHE A 79 25.41 2.71 -3.82
CA PHE A 79 24.65 1.58 -3.30
C PHE A 79 23.15 1.79 -3.53
N LYS A 80 22.43 0.70 -3.79
CA LYS A 80 20.96 0.70 -3.77
C LYS A 80 20.47 0.33 -2.38
N CYS A 81 19.63 1.18 -1.78
CA CYS A 81 19.18 1.03 -0.40
C CYS A 81 17.71 0.63 -0.31
N VAL A 82 17.44 -0.38 0.51
CA VAL A 82 16.09 -0.74 1.00
C VAL A 82 16.06 -0.45 2.49
N ALA A 83 15.26 0.52 2.90
CA ALA A 83 15.11 0.94 4.30
C ALA A 83 13.75 0.50 4.84
N LEU A 84 13.74 -0.11 6.03
CA LEU A 84 12.52 -0.63 6.65
C LEU A 84 12.38 -0.14 8.08
N ALA A 85 11.21 0.37 8.39
CA ALA A 85 10.77 0.60 9.76
C ALA A 85 9.24 0.57 9.82
N GLN A 86 8.68 0.74 11.03
CA GLN A 86 7.25 0.83 11.19
C GLN A 86 6.68 2.02 10.41
N ALA A 87 5.56 1.80 9.70
CA ALA A 87 4.98 2.77 8.77
C ALA A 87 4.73 4.15 9.40
N THR A 88 4.16 4.19 10.62
CA THR A 88 3.96 5.42 11.38
C THR A 88 5.27 6.20 11.59
N PHE A 89 6.33 5.52 12.01
CA PHE A 89 7.57 6.21 12.38
C PHE A 89 8.39 6.59 11.16
N ILE A 90 8.48 5.71 10.15
CA ILE A 90 9.24 6.00 8.94
C ILE A 90 8.58 7.07 8.06
N SER A 91 7.26 7.23 8.16
CA SER A 91 6.54 8.29 7.45
C SER A 91 6.54 9.62 8.19
N MET A 92 6.25 9.63 9.49
CA MET A 92 6.09 10.89 10.23
C MET A 92 7.39 11.38 10.85
N ARG A 93 8.09 10.52 11.60
CA ARG A 93 9.29 10.91 12.36
C ARG A 93 10.43 11.37 11.47
N CYS A 94 10.58 10.78 10.29
CA CYS A 94 11.62 11.11 9.33
C CYS A 94 11.10 11.75 8.04
N PHE A 95 9.94 12.39 8.09
CA PHE A 95 9.34 13.02 6.90
C PHE A 95 10.23 14.09 6.28
N GLU A 96 10.96 14.85 7.09
CA GLU A 96 11.94 15.84 6.59
C GLU A 96 13.07 15.16 5.81
N GLN A 97 13.60 14.03 6.30
CA GLN A 97 14.61 13.25 5.60
C GLN A 97 14.07 12.65 4.30
N VAL A 98 12.84 12.16 4.31
CA VAL A 98 12.14 11.71 3.09
C VAL A 98 12.06 12.85 2.07
N ARG A 99 11.61 14.01 2.49
CA ARG A 99 11.50 15.20 1.62
C ARG A 99 12.86 15.62 1.05
N GLN A 100 13.90 15.65 1.88
CA GLN A 100 15.23 16.09 1.46
C GLN A 100 15.93 15.05 0.60
N TYR A 101 16.08 13.81 1.09
CA TYR A 101 16.93 12.82 0.43
C TYR A 101 16.21 12.12 -0.72
N MET A 102 14.99 11.67 -0.49
CA MET A 102 14.25 10.92 -1.51
C MET A 102 13.64 11.84 -2.57
N SER A 103 12.93 12.90 -2.15
CA SER A 103 12.21 13.77 -3.08
C SER A 103 13.14 14.84 -3.71
N TYR A 104 13.77 15.71 -2.91
CA TYR A 104 14.53 16.84 -3.44
C TYR A 104 15.86 16.42 -4.08
N MET A 105 16.64 15.56 -3.42
CA MET A 105 17.89 15.02 -3.98
C MET A 105 17.66 13.89 -4.99
N GLY A 106 16.46 13.31 -5.04
CA GLY A 106 16.07 12.27 -5.99
C GLY A 106 16.75 10.91 -5.74
N TYR A 107 17.23 10.64 -4.54
CA TYR A 107 17.89 9.37 -4.24
C TYR A 107 16.89 8.21 -4.36
N PRO A 108 17.19 7.17 -5.18
CA PRO A 108 16.27 6.05 -5.45
C PRO A 108 16.25 5.03 -4.30
N ILE A 109 15.97 5.51 -3.10
CA ILE A 109 15.81 4.68 -1.91
C ILE A 109 14.45 4.00 -1.97
N ILE A 110 14.43 2.69 -1.68
CA ILE A 110 13.19 1.91 -1.50
C ILE A 110 12.86 1.94 -0.01
N LEU A 111 11.80 2.64 0.36
CA LEU A 111 11.35 2.81 1.72
C LEU A 111 10.15 1.90 1.98
N ILE A 112 10.26 0.99 2.94
CA ILE A 112 9.19 0.05 3.32
C ILE A 112 8.61 0.44 4.65
N GLY A 113 7.33 0.84 4.64
CA GLY A 113 6.55 1.05 5.86
C GLY A 113 5.91 -0.26 6.31
N LEU A 114 6.41 -0.84 7.39
CA LEU A 114 5.88 -2.06 8.00
C LEU A 114 4.66 -1.75 8.87
N ALA A 115 3.71 -2.65 8.92
CA ALA A 115 2.53 -2.56 9.77
C ALA A 115 1.69 -1.29 9.53
N GLY A 116 1.36 -1.02 8.26
CA GLY A 116 0.44 0.06 7.88
C GLY A 116 -0.98 -0.18 8.40
N GLY A 117 -1.78 0.89 8.47
CA GLY A 117 -3.15 0.81 8.96
C GLY A 117 -3.25 0.44 10.44
N PHE A 118 -4.18 -0.43 10.75
CA PHE A 118 -4.45 -0.94 12.09
C PHE A 118 -3.69 -2.23 12.43
N GLN A 119 -2.72 -2.66 11.64
CA GLN A 119 -2.06 -3.97 11.82
C GLN A 119 -1.46 -4.17 13.22
N LEU A 120 -1.07 -3.10 13.92
CA LEU A 120 -0.55 -3.19 15.29
C LEU A 120 -1.62 -3.13 16.39
N GLN A 121 -2.90 -3.14 16.03
CA GLN A 121 -4.02 -3.46 16.94
C GLN A 121 -3.92 -2.77 18.32
N PHE A 122 -3.68 -3.55 19.38
CA PHE A 122 -3.63 -3.09 20.76
C PHE A 122 -2.51 -2.09 21.08
N MET A 123 -1.59 -1.81 20.15
CA MET A 123 -0.58 -0.77 20.35
C MET A 123 -1.17 0.65 20.30
N GLY A 124 -2.36 0.82 19.74
CA GLY A 124 -3.13 2.06 19.77
C GLY A 124 -2.64 3.14 18.80
N ASN A 125 -3.23 4.32 18.91
CA ASN A 125 -3.07 5.43 17.96
C ASN A 125 -1.63 5.94 17.78
N THR A 126 -0.72 5.69 18.72
CA THR A 126 0.70 6.03 18.56
C THR A 126 1.43 5.11 17.57
N HIS A 127 0.78 4.00 17.17
CA HIS A 127 1.36 2.98 16.30
C HIS A 127 0.53 2.72 15.03
N TYR A 128 -0.72 3.21 14.98
CA TYR A 128 -1.52 3.14 13.76
C TYR A 128 -0.92 4.05 12.69
N ALA A 129 -0.78 3.54 11.48
CA ALA A 129 -0.29 4.30 10.34
C ALA A 129 -1.45 4.63 9.42
N LEU A 130 -2.12 5.73 9.69
CA LEU A 130 -3.34 6.16 9.00
C LEU A 130 -3.14 7.41 8.15
N GLU A 131 -1.94 7.99 8.16
CA GLU A 131 -1.56 9.23 7.48
C GLU A 131 -0.40 9.03 6.49
N ASP A 132 0.24 7.87 6.49
CA ASP A 132 1.46 7.58 5.77
C ASP A 132 1.32 7.75 4.24
N LEU A 133 0.22 7.28 3.65
CA LEU A 133 -0.03 7.44 2.21
C LEU A 133 -0.22 8.92 1.84
N ALA A 134 -0.94 9.68 2.67
CA ALA A 134 -1.14 11.12 2.47
C ALA A 134 0.20 11.88 2.52
N LEU A 135 1.04 11.60 3.51
CA LEU A 135 2.35 12.21 3.66
C LEU A 135 3.24 11.89 2.46
N MET A 136 3.37 10.61 2.10
CA MET A 136 4.26 10.18 1.02
C MET A 136 3.84 10.70 -0.36
N ARG A 137 2.52 10.79 -0.64
CA ARG A 137 2.04 11.37 -1.90
C ARG A 137 2.12 12.89 -1.96
N SER A 138 2.32 13.57 -0.83
CA SER A 138 2.41 15.03 -0.78
C SER A 138 3.75 15.58 -1.26
N VAL A 139 4.79 14.76 -1.37
CA VAL A 139 6.12 15.17 -1.85
C VAL A 139 6.37 14.73 -3.29
N PRO A 140 6.97 15.59 -4.13
CA PRO A 140 7.18 15.29 -5.56
C PRO A 140 8.09 14.10 -5.79
N GLY A 141 7.81 13.33 -6.86
CA GLY A 141 8.73 12.33 -7.42
C GLY A 141 8.74 10.98 -6.71
N ILE A 142 8.09 10.82 -5.56
CA ILE A 142 8.01 9.55 -4.85
C ILE A 142 6.91 8.68 -5.46
N VAL A 143 7.26 7.44 -5.78
CA VAL A 143 6.28 6.41 -6.14
C VAL A 143 5.72 5.80 -4.86
N VAL A 144 4.40 5.80 -4.68
CA VAL A 144 3.73 5.32 -3.47
C VAL A 144 2.87 4.12 -3.81
N MET A 145 3.24 2.96 -3.27
CA MET A 145 2.56 1.68 -3.52
C MET A 145 1.97 1.10 -2.22
N SER A 146 0.83 0.46 -2.34
CA SER A 146 0.15 -0.26 -1.25
C SER A 146 -0.41 -1.57 -1.81
N PRO A 147 0.37 -2.66 -1.79
CA PRO A 147 -0.02 -3.94 -2.37
C PRO A 147 -1.20 -4.58 -1.64
N ALA A 148 -2.07 -5.27 -2.39
CA ALA A 148 -3.27 -5.92 -1.88
C ALA A 148 -3.00 -7.21 -1.10
N ASP A 149 -1.97 -7.96 -1.49
CA ASP A 149 -1.59 -9.23 -0.88
C ASP A 149 -0.07 -9.47 -0.90
N ALA A 150 0.35 -10.64 -0.44
CA ALA A 150 1.74 -11.04 -0.36
C ALA A 150 2.39 -11.19 -1.76
N GLY A 151 1.66 -11.71 -2.73
CA GLY A 151 2.12 -11.86 -4.11
C GLY A 151 2.35 -10.51 -4.78
N GLU A 152 1.40 -9.58 -4.64
CA GLU A 152 1.53 -8.23 -5.16
C GLU A 152 2.64 -7.43 -4.44
N ALA A 153 2.89 -7.71 -3.14
CA ALA A 153 4.02 -7.09 -2.44
C ALA A 153 5.36 -7.48 -3.06
N VAL A 154 5.52 -8.72 -3.50
CA VAL A 154 6.70 -9.18 -4.26
C VAL A 154 6.78 -8.45 -5.60
N LYS A 155 5.67 -8.26 -6.31
CA LYS A 155 5.62 -7.50 -7.57
C LYS A 155 6.00 -6.04 -7.40
N CYS A 156 5.45 -5.37 -6.38
CA CYS A 156 5.81 -3.99 -6.03
C CYS A 156 7.30 -3.85 -5.72
N PHE A 157 7.84 -4.79 -4.93
CA PHE A 157 9.26 -4.79 -4.58
C PHE A 157 10.15 -5.07 -5.79
N GLN A 158 9.78 -6.04 -6.64
CA GLN A 158 10.46 -6.35 -7.87
C GLN A 158 10.52 -5.15 -8.81
N GLU A 159 9.44 -4.40 -8.92
CA GLU A 159 9.38 -3.19 -9.72
C GLU A 159 10.21 -2.06 -9.12
N ALA A 160 10.15 -1.87 -7.80
CA ALA A 160 10.97 -0.89 -7.10
C ALA A 160 12.48 -1.12 -7.26
N LEU A 161 12.91 -2.37 -7.41
CA LEU A 161 14.32 -2.69 -7.72
C LEU A 161 14.73 -2.25 -9.13
N LYS A 162 13.81 -2.13 -10.08
CA LYS A 162 14.10 -1.80 -11.49
C LYS A 162 14.06 -0.29 -11.75
N ILE A 163 13.14 0.43 -11.10
CA ILE A 163 12.97 1.85 -11.34
C ILE A 163 14.04 2.67 -10.62
N ASP A 164 14.50 3.73 -11.29
CA ASP A 164 15.47 4.69 -10.74
C ASP A 164 14.75 5.92 -10.17
N LYS A 165 13.92 5.67 -9.18
CA LYS A 165 13.13 6.68 -8.46
C LYS A 165 12.99 6.30 -7.00
N PRO A 166 12.78 7.26 -6.11
CA PRO A 166 12.38 6.96 -4.74
C PRO A 166 11.03 6.27 -4.70
N VAL A 167 10.93 5.22 -3.91
CA VAL A 167 9.71 4.42 -3.77
C VAL A 167 9.35 4.26 -2.30
N TYR A 168 8.09 4.46 -1.95
CA TYR A 168 7.52 4.04 -0.70
C TYR A 168 6.57 2.87 -0.94
N ILE A 169 6.75 1.76 -0.23
CA ILE A 169 5.82 0.62 -0.28
C ILE A 169 5.25 0.40 1.12
N ARG A 170 3.95 0.47 1.24
CA ARG A 170 3.22 0.27 2.48
C ARG A 170 2.84 -1.20 2.64
N PHE A 171 3.43 -1.89 3.59
CA PHE A 171 3.02 -3.25 3.94
C PHE A 171 1.94 -3.23 5.01
N THR A 172 0.81 -3.87 4.70
CA THR A 172 -0.39 -3.93 5.55
C THR A 172 -0.98 -5.33 5.53
N GLY A 173 -2.02 -5.51 6.31
CA GLY A 173 -2.98 -6.57 6.15
C GLY A 173 -2.65 -7.88 6.83
N ASP A 174 -3.60 -8.77 6.69
CA ASP A 174 -3.55 -10.13 7.19
C ASP A 174 -2.84 -11.03 6.16
N ALA A 175 -2.04 -11.96 6.64
CA ALA A 175 -1.37 -12.96 5.81
C ALA A 175 -2.34 -13.89 5.04
N SER A 176 -3.59 -13.97 5.46
CA SER A 176 -4.63 -14.82 4.85
C SER A 176 -5.33 -14.19 3.63
N ASN A 177 -5.12 -12.88 3.38
CA ASN A 177 -5.77 -12.23 2.25
C ASN A 177 -5.04 -12.57 0.94
N ILE A 178 -5.73 -13.29 0.05
CA ILE A 178 -5.28 -13.60 -1.30
C ILE A 178 -6.20 -12.87 -2.27
N VAL A 179 -5.60 -12.11 -3.18
CA VAL A 179 -6.31 -11.41 -4.27
C VAL A 179 -5.91 -12.00 -5.62
N TYR A 180 -4.65 -12.35 -5.77
CA TYR A 180 -4.10 -12.89 -7.01
C TYR A 180 -3.68 -14.35 -6.84
N GLU A 181 -4.31 -15.24 -7.60
CA GLU A 181 -3.92 -16.66 -7.65
C GLU A 181 -2.91 -16.96 -8.75
N GLU A 182 -2.85 -16.13 -9.79
CA GLU A 182 -1.99 -16.31 -10.95
C GLU A 182 -1.11 -15.08 -11.17
N ASP A 183 0.06 -15.31 -11.75
CA ASP A 183 1.00 -14.26 -12.13
C ASP A 183 0.44 -13.37 -13.24
N TYR A 184 0.65 -12.07 -13.14
CA TYR A 184 0.19 -11.08 -14.10
C TYR A 184 1.28 -10.04 -14.39
N ASP A 185 1.14 -9.33 -15.51
CA ASP A 185 2.05 -8.24 -15.88
C ASP A 185 1.79 -7.03 -14.97
N PHE A 186 2.78 -6.67 -14.16
CA PHE A 186 2.72 -5.56 -13.23
C PHE A 186 3.36 -4.30 -13.84
N ASP A 187 2.62 -3.21 -13.90
CA ASP A 187 3.11 -1.86 -14.20
C ASP A 187 2.65 -0.92 -13.09
N TYR A 188 3.59 -0.33 -12.35
CA TYR A 188 3.27 0.57 -11.24
C TYR A 188 2.44 1.81 -11.65
N ARG A 189 2.34 2.10 -12.97
CA ARG A 189 1.55 3.22 -13.51
C ARG A 189 0.12 2.85 -13.87
N LYS A 190 -0.25 1.57 -13.81
CA LYS A 190 -1.54 1.04 -14.22
C LYS A 190 -2.19 0.27 -13.09
N SER A 191 -3.44 0.58 -12.83
CA SER A 191 -4.29 -0.17 -11.91
C SER A 191 -4.75 -1.50 -12.52
N VAL A 192 -5.26 -2.39 -11.68
CA VAL A 192 -5.76 -3.70 -12.12
C VAL A 192 -7.27 -3.79 -11.93
N CYS A 193 -8.01 -4.00 -13.01
CA CYS A 193 -9.44 -4.30 -12.92
C CYS A 193 -9.62 -5.77 -12.51
N LEU A 194 -10.05 -6.00 -11.26
CA LEU A 194 -10.25 -7.34 -10.70
C LEU A 194 -11.65 -7.89 -10.97
N LYS A 195 -12.63 -7.01 -11.10
CA LYS A 195 -14.01 -7.34 -11.41
C LYS A 195 -14.59 -6.28 -12.33
N ASP A 196 -15.19 -6.69 -13.44
CA ASP A 196 -15.83 -5.74 -14.34
C ASP A 196 -17.27 -5.41 -13.91
N GLY A 197 -17.73 -4.22 -14.26
CA GLY A 197 -19.07 -3.69 -13.94
C GLY A 197 -19.24 -2.30 -14.53
N LYS A 198 -20.49 -1.77 -14.50
CA LYS A 198 -20.81 -0.51 -15.16
C LYS A 198 -21.60 0.50 -14.32
N ASP A 199 -22.24 0.04 -13.24
CA ASP A 199 -23.13 0.91 -12.46
C ASP A 199 -22.39 1.59 -11.30
N ILE A 200 -21.52 0.84 -10.61
CA ILE A 200 -20.70 1.30 -9.49
C ILE A 200 -19.26 0.93 -9.76
N THR A 201 -18.32 1.84 -9.54
CA THR A 201 -16.88 1.51 -9.56
C THR A 201 -16.30 1.71 -8.16
N ILE A 202 -15.73 0.64 -7.59
CA ILE A 202 -15.00 0.66 -6.32
C ILE A 202 -13.51 0.67 -6.64
N PHE A 203 -12.82 1.72 -6.22
CA PHE A 203 -11.36 1.78 -6.17
C PHE A 203 -10.89 1.41 -4.77
N ALA A 204 -10.06 0.40 -4.65
CA ALA A 204 -9.53 -0.04 -3.38
C ALA A 204 -8.01 -0.13 -3.41
N THR A 205 -7.36 -0.04 -2.26
CA THR A 205 -5.90 -0.15 -2.13
C THR A 205 -5.50 -0.96 -0.91
N GLY A 206 -4.35 -1.62 -0.97
CA GLY A 206 -3.82 -2.41 0.13
C GLY A 206 -4.76 -3.53 0.56
N SER A 207 -4.80 -3.80 1.86
CA SER A 207 -5.66 -4.82 2.47
C SER A 207 -7.14 -4.70 2.09
N MET A 208 -7.61 -3.49 1.81
CA MET A 208 -9.02 -3.24 1.52
C MET A 208 -9.48 -3.77 0.14
N VAL A 209 -8.57 -4.18 -0.73
CA VAL A 209 -8.94 -4.75 -2.04
C VAL A 209 -9.75 -6.04 -1.89
N SER A 210 -9.34 -6.96 -1.02
CA SER A 210 -10.07 -8.20 -0.76
C SER A 210 -11.44 -7.95 -0.12
N TYR A 211 -11.54 -6.94 0.75
CA TYR A 211 -12.79 -6.51 1.37
C TYR A 211 -13.73 -5.87 0.35
N ALA A 212 -13.20 -5.06 -0.55
CA ALA A 212 -13.97 -4.44 -1.64
C ALA A 212 -14.54 -5.48 -2.62
N LEU A 213 -13.79 -6.55 -2.94
CA LEU A 213 -14.28 -7.65 -3.78
C LEU A 213 -15.47 -8.37 -3.14
N LYS A 214 -15.39 -8.68 -1.84
CA LYS A 214 -16.49 -9.30 -1.09
C LYS A 214 -17.70 -8.38 -1.00
N ALA A 215 -17.47 -7.10 -0.69
CA ALA A 215 -18.53 -6.10 -0.63
C ALA A 215 -19.23 -5.90 -1.99
N ALA A 216 -18.48 -5.89 -3.10
CA ALA A 216 -19.04 -5.78 -4.44
C ALA A 216 -20.04 -6.90 -4.75
N GLN A 217 -19.72 -8.15 -4.38
CA GLN A 217 -20.64 -9.27 -4.54
C GLN A 217 -21.93 -9.06 -3.72
N MET A 218 -21.81 -8.63 -2.46
CA MET A 218 -22.96 -8.38 -1.58
C MET A 218 -23.86 -7.25 -2.13
N VAL A 219 -23.25 -6.18 -2.69
CA VAL A 219 -24.00 -5.08 -3.34
C VAL A 219 -24.78 -5.60 -4.54
N GLU A 220 -24.14 -6.40 -5.41
CA GLU A 220 -24.82 -6.96 -6.59
C GLU A 220 -25.98 -7.86 -6.23
N GLU A 221 -25.84 -8.69 -5.20
CA GLU A 221 -26.90 -9.54 -4.68
C GLU A 221 -28.08 -8.75 -4.09
N SER A 222 -27.77 -7.61 -3.42
CA SER A 222 -28.77 -6.79 -2.74
C SER A 222 -29.62 -5.92 -3.67
N ILE A 223 -29.00 -5.29 -4.67
CA ILE A 223 -29.67 -4.26 -5.52
C ILE A 223 -29.60 -4.57 -7.01
N HIS A 224 -29.16 -5.75 -7.41
CA HIS A 224 -29.10 -6.23 -8.80
C HIS A 224 -28.41 -5.26 -9.77
N THR A 225 -27.26 -4.73 -9.34
CA THR A 225 -26.40 -3.81 -10.12
C THR A 225 -25.11 -4.52 -10.54
N PHE A 226 -24.31 -3.88 -11.40
CA PHE A 226 -23.02 -4.38 -11.82
C PHE A 226 -21.92 -3.52 -11.21
N VAL A 227 -21.10 -4.13 -10.34
CA VAL A 227 -20.04 -3.44 -9.60
C VAL A 227 -18.68 -3.78 -10.16
N LYS A 228 -17.94 -2.75 -10.60
CA LYS A 228 -16.53 -2.85 -10.97
C LYS A 228 -15.66 -2.68 -9.73
N VAL A 229 -14.60 -3.51 -9.62
CA VAL A 229 -13.57 -3.36 -8.58
C VAL A 229 -12.21 -3.17 -9.24
N VAL A 230 -11.54 -2.08 -8.88
CA VAL A 230 -10.23 -1.70 -9.39
C VAL A 230 -9.24 -1.66 -8.22
N ASN A 231 -8.18 -2.47 -8.31
CA ASN A 231 -7.07 -2.40 -7.38
C ASN A 231 -6.14 -1.24 -7.78
N MET A 232 -6.06 -0.23 -6.91
CA MET A 232 -5.16 0.91 -7.02
C MET A 232 -3.92 0.63 -6.16
N HIS A 233 -3.11 -0.34 -6.57
CA HIS A 233 -1.88 -0.71 -5.86
C HIS A 233 -0.85 0.43 -5.82
N THR A 234 -0.96 1.42 -6.71
CA THR A 234 -0.13 2.62 -6.74
C THR A 234 -1.01 3.87 -6.62
N ILE A 235 -0.70 4.71 -5.65
CA ILE A 235 -1.46 5.94 -5.35
C ILE A 235 -0.73 7.17 -5.89
N SER A 236 0.57 7.08 -6.09
CA SER A 236 1.40 8.09 -6.75
C SER A 236 2.46 7.41 -7.62
N PRO A 237 2.47 7.63 -8.96
CA PRO A 237 1.44 8.31 -9.75
C PRO A 237 0.13 7.52 -9.77
N LEU A 238 -1.00 8.23 -9.77
CA LEU A 238 -2.31 7.60 -9.91
C LEU A 238 -2.57 7.23 -11.38
N ASP A 239 -3.26 6.11 -11.62
CA ASP A 239 -3.76 5.74 -12.96
C ASP A 239 -4.94 6.64 -13.35
N LEU A 240 -4.63 7.73 -14.04
CA LEU A 240 -5.62 8.72 -14.48
C LEU A 240 -6.64 8.13 -15.46
N ASP A 241 -6.21 7.19 -16.32
CA ASP A 241 -7.09 6.56 -17.31
C ASP A 241 -8.17 5.72 -16.61
N ALA A 242 -7.79 4.96 -15.58
CA ALA A 242 -8.73 4.17 -14.80
C ALA A 242 -9.79 5.05 -14.13
N VAL A 243 -9.39 6.17 -13.52
CA VAL A 243 -10.31 7.12 -12.88
C VAL A 243 -11.21 7.80 -13.90
N ASN A 244 -10.66 8.27 -15.01
CA ASN A 244 -11.43 8.94 -16.06
C ASN A 244 -12.44 8.01 -16.73
N ASN A 245 -12.07 6.78 -17.03
CA ASN A 245 -12.96 5.78 -17.63
C ASN A 245 -14.10 5.37 -16.69
N ALA A 246 -13.88 5.41 -15.38
CA ALA A 246 -14.88 5.07 -14.38
C ALA A 246 -15.98 6.15 -14.22
N GLN A 247 -15.78 7.37 -14.73
CA GLN A 247 -16.78 8.46 -14.63
C GLN A 247 -18.06 8.19 -15.44
N SER A 248 -18.14 7.10 -16.17
CA SER A 248 -19.39 6.59 -16.75
C SER A 248 -20.28 5.83 -15.75
N SER A 249 -19.73 5.39 -14.62
CA SER A 249 -20.50 4.75 -13.55
C SER A 249 -21.40 5.77 -12.83
N LYS A 250 -22.51 5.31 -12.26
CA LYS A 250 -23.43 6.20 -11.50
C LYS A 250 -22.83 6.63 -10.16
N LEU A 251 -21.99 5.79 -9.56
CA LEU A 251 -21.32 6.04 -8.29
C LEU A 251 -19.87 5.57 -8.35
N LEU A 252 -18.96 6.43 -7.90
CA LEU A 252 -17.57 6.07 -7.61
C LEU A 252 -17.41 5.88 -6.10
N VAL A 253 -16.67 4.88 -5.70
CA VAL A 253 -16.37 4.59 -4.29
C VAL A 253 -14.87 4.42 -4.14
N SER A 254 -14.26 5.00 -3.12
CA SER A 254 -12.90 4.65 -2.69
C SER A 254 -12.95 3.90 -1.37
N VAL A 255 -12.14 2.85 -1.23
CA VAL A 255 -12.03 2.04 -0.01
C VAL A 255 -10.56 1.93 0.39
N GLU A 256 -10.23 2.45 1.57
CA GLU A 256 -8.86 2.52 2.07
C GLU A 256 -8.79 2.38 3.60
N GLU A 257 -7.82 1.62 4.10
CA GLU A 257 -7.47 1.56 5.53
C GLU A 257 -6.49 2.69 5.87
N HIS A 258 -6.99 3.91 5.73
CA HIS A 258 -6.26 5.16 5.87
C HIS A 258 -7.28 6.27 6.15
N HIS A 259 -6.85 7.42 6.66
CA HIS A 259 -7.75 8.57 6.76
C HIS A 259 -8.32 8.93 5.39
N ILE A 260 -9.63 9.26 5.36
CA ILE A 260 -10.33 9.64 4.12
C ILE A 260 -9.79 10.92 3.49
N ASP A 261 -9.00 11.69 4.23
CA ASP A 261 -8.36 12.91 3.76
C ASP A 261 -6.88 12.63 3.44
N GLY A 262 -6.48 13.01 2.24
CA GLY A 262 -5.10 12.88 1.75
C GLY A 262 -4.73 11.54 1.11
N GLY A 263 -5.49 10.45 1.34
CA GLY A 263 -5.23 9.12 0.77
C GLY A 263 -5.76 8.92 -0.65
N LEU A 264 -6.19 7.68 -0.95
CA LEU A 264 -6.70 7.26 -2.27
C LEU A 264 -7.95 8.07 -2.69
N GLY A 265 -8.93 8.20 -1.79
CA GLY A 265 -10.15 8.92 -2.10
C GLY A 265 -9.90 10.39 -2.43
N SER A 266 -8.94 11.03 -1.76
CA SER A 266 -8.52 12.40 -2.08
C SER A 266 -7.79 12.47 -3.42
N ALA A 267 -6.93 11.49 -3.75
CA ALA A 267 -6.26 11.43 -5.05
C ALA A 267 -7.26 11.31 -6.21
N ILE A 268 -8.31 10.48 -6.05
CA ILE A 268 -9.39 10.36 -7.03
C ILE A 268 -10.18 11.66 -7.13
N ALA A 269 -10.51 12.29 -5.99
CA ALA A 269 -11.23 13.57 -5.95
C ALA A 269 -10.48 14.67 -6.71
N ASP A 270 -9.15 14.76 -6.57
CA ASP A 270 -8.32 15.72 -7.30
C ASP A 270 -8.43 15.54 -8.83
N VAL A 271 -8.51 14.29 -9.30
CA VAL A 271 -8.65 13.99 -10.74
C VAL A 271 -10.03 14.39 -11.27
N ILE A 272 -11.08 14.00 -10.56
CA ILE A 272 -12.46 14.27 -11.03
C ILE A 272 -12.86 15.74 -10.89
N ALA A 273 -12.27 16.49 -9.98
CA ALA A 273 -12.55 17.92 -9.78
C ALA A 273 -12.26 18.76 -11.03
N GLY A 274 -11.33 18.34 -11.88
CA GLY A 274 -11.01 18.99 -13.16
C GLY A 274 -11.93 18.58 -14.32
N SER A 275 -12.84 17.64 -14.13
CA SER A 275 -13.70 17.08 -15.18
C SER A 275 -14.99 17.89 -15.33
N SER A 276 -15.44 18.06 -16.59
CA SER A 276 -16.72 18.75 -16.89
C SER A 276 -17.96 17.89 -16.57
N LYS A 277 -17.79 16.58 -16.43
CA LYS A 277 -18.84 15.61 -16.08
C LYS A 277 -18.29 14.67 -15.03
N THR A 278 -18.82 14.71 -13.83
CA THR A 278 -18.36 13.91 -12.70
C THR A 278 -19.49 13.08 -12.13
N SER A 279 -19.18 11.81 -11.86
CA SER A 279 -20.00 10.97 -11.00
C SER A 279 -19.72 11.28 -9.53
N PRO A 280 -20.70 11.19 -8.63
CA PRO A 280 -20.45 11.37 -7.21
C PRO A 280 -19.41 10.37 -6.69
N LEU A 281 -18.46 10.86 -5.89
CA LEU A 281 -17.47 10.04 -5.21
C LEU A 281 -17.86 9.86 -3.74
N PHE A 282 -17.93 8.62 -3.30
CA PHE A 282 -18.15 8.25 -1.90
C PHE A 282 -16.86 7.63 -1.32
N LYS A 283 -16.29 8.30 -0.33
CA LYS A 283 -15.04 7.85 0.32
C LYS A 283 -15.35 6.99 1.54
N LEU A 284 -14.85 5.77 1.58
CA LEU A 284 -14.88 4.84 2.71
C LEU A 284 -13.45 4.63 3.23
N GLY A 285 -13.25 4.95 4.49
CA GLY A 285 -11.96 4.91 5.18
C GLY A 285 -12.12 5.39 6.62
N ILE A 286 -11.02 5.72 7.25
CA ILE A 286 -11.02 6.18 8.64
C ILE A 286 -11.33 7.68 8.69
N GLY A 287 -12.33 8.07 9.51
CA GLY A 287 -12.65 9.48 9.77
C GLY A 287 -11.54 10.18 10.55
N MET A 288 -11.60 11.51 10.59
CA MET A 288 -10.59 12.38 11.24
C MET A 288 -10.72 12.40 12.78
N ASN A 289 -10.90 11.22 13.39
CA ASN A 289 -10.95 11.03 14.83
C ASN A 289 -10.02 9.89 15.23
N TYR A 290 -9.41 9.99 16.40
CA TYR A 290 -8.63 8.89 16.95
C TYR A 290 -9.53 7.68 17.23
N SER A 291 -9.00 6.50 16.89
CA SER A 291 -9.70 5.23 17.07
C SER A 291 -9.62 4.76 18.53
N GLU A 292 -10.58 3.96 18.96
CA GLU A 292 -10.42 3.16 20.16
C GLU A 292 -9.32 2.11 19.95
N VAL A 293 -8.88 1.47 21.02
CA VAL A 293 -7.86 0.41 20.97
C VAL A 293 -8.55 -0.95 21.03
N GLY A 294 -8.21 -1.84 20.12
CA GLY A 294 -8.81 -3.16 20.04
C GLY A 294 -8.09 -4.09 19.07
N ASP A 295 -8.67 -5.25 18.82
CA ASP A 295 -8.20 -6.13 17.77
C ASP A 295 -8.56 -5.59 16.36
N TYR A 296 -7.99 -6.20 15.34
CA TYR A 296 -8.13 -5.72 13.97
C TYR A 296 -9.60 -5.72 13.50
N GLU A 297 -10.36 -6.76 13.81
CA GLU A 297 -11.75 -6.85 13.43
C GLU A 297 -12.62 -5.79 14.12
N PHE A 298 -12.39 -5.55 15.42
CA PHE A 298 -13.04 -4.49 16.17
C PHE A 298 -12.79 -3.12 15.54
N LEU A 299 -11.52 -2.82 15.19
CA LEU A 299 -11.14 -1.57 14.57
C LEU A 299 -11.79 -1.37 13.19
N LEU A 300 -11.81 -2.41 12.37
CA LEU A 300 -12.52 -2.35 11.08
C LEU A 300 -14.04 -2.13 11.26
N LYS A 301 -14.67 -2.79 12.24
CA LYS A 301 -16.10 -2.57 12.58
C LYS A 301 -16.37 -1.14 13.05
N GLN A 302 -15.51 -0.61 13.91
CA GLN A 302 -15.63 0.77 14.40
C GLN A 302 -15.66 1.78 13.25
N HIS A 303 -14.87 1.55 12.21
CA HIS A 303 -14.76 2.41 11.03
C HIS A 303 -15.60 1.97 9.84
N ARG A 304 -16.47 0.96 10.01
CA ARG A 304 -17.36 0.43 8.97
C ARG A 304 -16.62 -0.09 7.73
N LEU A 305 -15.45 -0.70 7.95
CA LEU A 305 -14.59 -1.24 6.89
C LEU A 305 -14.66 -2.77 6.76
N THR A 306 -15.64 -3.45 7.39
CA THR A 306 -15.90 -4.86 7.06
C THR A 306 -16.65 -4.96 5.73
N PRO A 307 -16.57 -6.09 5.00
CA PRO A 307 -17.27 -6.25 3.72
C PRO A 307 -18.76 -5.94 3.79
N GLU A 308 -19.43 -6.40 4.86
CA GLU A 308 -20.86 -6.19 5.08
C GLU A 308 -21.20 -4.71 5.24
N MET A 309 -20.42 -4.00 6.07
CA MET A 309 -20.64 -2.58 6.34
C MET A 309 -20.29 -1.71 5.13
N ILE A 310 -19.24 -2.05 4.38
CA ILE A 310 -18.91 -1.42 3.10
C ILE A 310 -20.08 -1.57 2.12
N ALA A 311 -20.63 -2.79 2.00
CA ALA A 311 -21.77 -3.06 1.11
C ALA A 311 -23.01 -2.27 1.53
N GLU A 312 -23.36 -2.28 2.83
CA GLU A 312 -24.49 -1.50 3.38
C GLU A 312 -24.37 0.00 3.04
N ASP A 313 -23.20 0.58 3.26
CA ASP A 313 -22.96 2.00 3.02
C ASP A 313 -23.02 2.35 1.54
N ILE A 314 -22.51 1.48 0.65
CA ILE A 314 -22.60 1.64 -0.79
C ILE A 314 -24.06 1.58 -1.24
N VAL A 315 -24.84 0.59 -0.81
CA VAL A 315 -26.26 0.45 -1.14
C VAL A 315 -27.04 1.66 -0.67
N LYS A 316 -26.83 2.10 0.57
CA LYS A 316 -27.47 3.30 1.12
C LYS A 316 -27.13 4.55 0.28
N LYS A 317 -25.86 4.71 -0.10
CA LYS A 317 -25.43 5.85 -0.93
C LYS A 317 -25.99 5.80 -2.33
N TYR A 318 -25.99 4.63 -2.97
CA TYR A 318 -26.52 4.44 -4.32
C TYR A 318 -28.01 4.74 -4.43
N ASN A 319 -28.80 4.40 -3.40
CA ASN A 319 -30.24 4.68 -3.36
C ASN A 319 -30.56 6.17 -3.11
N GLN A 320 -29.56 7.02 -2.83
CA GLN A 320 -29.73 8.47 -2.62
C GLN A 320 -29.42 9.30 -3.88
N ILE A 321 -28.90 8.65 -4.93
CA ILE A 321 -28.53 9.32 -6.20
C ILE A 321 -29.46 8.89 -7.32
#